data_fc6572b49b2a1f9cdbeea3df3a2e95aa
#
_entry.id   fc6572b49b2a1f9cdbeea3df3a2e95aa
#
_cell.length_a   1.000
_cell.length_b   1.000
_cell.length_c   1.000
_cell.angle_alpha   90.00
_cell.angle_beta   90.00
_cell.angle_gamma   90.00
#
_symmetry.space_group_name_H-M   'P 1'
#
loop_
_entity.id
_entity.type
_entity.pdbx_description
1 polymer ?
#
loop_
_entity_poly.entity_id
_entity_poly.type
_entity_poly.pdbx_seq_one_letter_code
_entity_poly.pdbx_strand_id
1 'polypeptide(L)'
;MRTRAPAVASLLVIASLGLSSCADLGGLDLESVGDEGKTTYIKLALNQAETHPSYIALENLSSRFEEATDGRWKIEVFPNEQLGSQQEVLQFVKSGAIEMAIVSGTQLENMNKDFQVLNMPTTFSSIDHQMTVIRDQDLMEPLFQSLAESDNISVIGGFTQGTRNLYTTDGAVVTPADLSGKKVRVQESAMHIRMIELMGGSATPLSYGEVYTAMQSGVLDGAENNEVSYVTQNHHEVAPFHSNTEHLVGLDYMVMRHDLLEAMEATDRELFLEEWDAAMTEHTDLWNTETEAAFERAEAAGVDFVQVDEQAFAEALAPIRDEFLTTDFQRNLFEAVRAADTGEEAP
;
A
#
# COMPACT_ATOMS: atom_id res chain seq x y z
N MET A 1 -6.74 64.94 61.47
CA MET A 1 -5.60 64.00 61.61
C MET A 1 -5.63 63.07 60.43
N ARG A 2 -4.68 63.20 59.52
CA ARG A 2 -4.54 62.38 58.31
C ARG A 2 -3.47 61.35 58.57
N THR A 3 -3.82 60.08 58.56
CA THR A 3 -2.89 58.96 58.63
C THR A 3 -2.64 58.42 57.21
N ARG A 4 -1.39 58.49 56.78
CA ARG A 4 -0.90 57.92 55.52
C ARG A 4 -0.59 56.43 55.74
N ALA A 5 -1.12 55.58 54.83
CA ALA A 5 -0.72 54.18 54.73
C ALA A 5 0.44 54.06 53.70
N PRO A 6 1.40 53.14 53.90
CA PRO A 6 2.50 52.92 52.98
C PRO A 6 2.09 51.99 51.80
N ALA A 7 2.51 52.36 50.61
CA ALA A 7 2.38 51.53 49.40
C ALA A 7 3.41 50.41 49.43
N VAL A 8 2.93 49.16 49.37
CA VAL A 8 3.76 47.97 49.15
C VAL A 8 3.83 47.76 47.62
N ALA A 9 5.01 47.94 47.06
CA ALA A 9 5.30 47.62 45.67
C ALA A 9 5.58 46.11 45.57
N SER A 10 4.60 45.34 45.01
CA SER A 10 4.81 43.94 44.65
C SER A 10 5.50 43.84 43.30
N LEU A 11 6.75 43.41 43.28
CA LEU A 11 7.44 43.00 42.06
C LEU A 11 6.80 41.68 41.57
N LEU A 12 6.08 41.74 40.42
CA LEU A 12 5.69 40.55 39.66
C LEU A 12 6.92 40.15 38.80
N VAL A 13 7.56 39.06 39.22
CA VAL A 13 8.51 38.35 38.37
C VAL A 13 7.68 37.48 37.44
N ILE A 14 7.50 37.90 36.21
CA ILE A 14 6.93 37.10 35.13
C ILE A 14 8.03 36.11 34.69
N ALA A 15 7.95 34.88 35.21
CA ALA A 15 8.69 33.75 34.67
C ALA A 15 8.04 33.38 33.34
N SER A 16 8.64 33.82 32.24
CA SER A 16 8.32 33.33 30.90
C SER A 16 8.77 31.86 30.78
N LEU A 17 7.90 30.93 31.15
CA LEU A 17 8.01 29.55 30.73
C LEU A 17 7.75 29.53 29.21
N GLY A 18 8.81 29.46 28.44
CA GLY A 18 8.76 29.16 27.04
C GLY A 18 8.21 27.75 26.84
N LEU A 19 6.94 27.64 26.50
CA LEU A 19 6.36 26.43 25.89
C LEU A 19 6.84 26.37 24.43
N SER A 20 8.11 25.96 24.24
CA SER A 20 8.58 25.43 22.99
C SER A 20 8.41 23.93 23.03
N SER A 21 7.18 23.46 22.91
CA SER A 21 6.88 22.10 22.55
C SER A 21 6.27 22.12 21.14
N CYS A 22 7.08 22.56 20.15
CA CYS A 22 7.00 21.93 18.87
C CYS A 22 7.55 20.54 19.07
N ALA A 23 6.72 19.51 18.98
CA ALA A 23 7.21 18.17 18.72
C ALA A 23 7.95 18.29 17.38
N ASP A 24 9.25 18.43 17.46
CA ASP A 24 10.15 18.21 16.36
C ASP A 24 9.96 16.71 16.01
N LEU A 25 9.22 16.45 14.96
CA LEU A 25 9.27 15.18 14.25
C LEU A 25 10.64 15.21 13.56
N GLY A 26 11.69 15.05 14.35
CA GLY A 26 13.07 15.11 13.92
C GLY A 26 13.27 14.10 12.80
N GLY A 27 13.36 14.60 11.57
CA GLY A 27 13.81 13.80 10.45
C GLY A 27 15.20 13.23 10.76
N LEU A 28 15.51 12.08 10.19
CA LEU A 28 16.85 11.49 10.30
C LEU A 28 17.92 12.49 9.87
N ASP A 29 18.96 12.61 10.66
CA ASP A 29 20.17 13.35 10.31
C ASP A 29 20.98 12.52 9.30
N LEU A 30 20.84 12.85 8.02
CA LEU A 30 21.46 12.11 6.92
C LEU A 30 23.01 12.15 6.94
N GLU A 31 23.64 13.08 7.67
CA GLU A 31 25.09 13.13 7.80
C GLU A 31 25.64 12.05 8.75
N SER A 32 24.79 11.42 9.57
CA SER A 32 25.18 10.43 10.58
C SER A 32 24.49 9.07 10.43
N VAL A 33 23.85 8.80 9.29
CA VAL A 33 23.21 7.51 9.05
C VAL A 33 24.25 6.42 8.85
N GLY A 34 24.04 5.27 9.48
CA GLY A 34 24.93 4.10 9.36
C GLY A 34 26.28 4.21 10.05
N ASP A 35 26.53 5.26 10.85
CA ASP A 35 27.77 5.43 11.59
C ASP A 35 28.08 4.23 12.52
N GLU A 36 29.36 3.84 12.58
CA GLU A 36 29.81 2.77 13.50
C GLU A 36 29.47 3.11 14.96
N GLY A 37 28.89 2.14 15.67
CA GLY A 37 28.54 2.26 17.07
C GLY A 37 27.25 3.03 17.39
N LYS A 38 26.46 3.40 16.33
CA LYS A 38 25.15 4.02 16.47
C LYS A 38 24.14 3.25 15.60
N THR A 39 22.99 2.93 16.15
CA THR A 39 21.88 2.34 15.36
C THR A 39 21.04 3.45 14.72
N THR A 40 20.88 3.39 13.42
CA THR A 40 19.95 4.22 12.66
C THR A 40 18.60 3.51 12.56
N TYR A 41 17.55 4.14 13.06
CA TYR A 41 16.18 3.60 13.03
C TYR A 41 15.44 4.14 11.81
N ILE A 42 14.87 3.23 11.03
CA ILE A 42 14.03 3.54 9.86
C ILE A 42 12.59 3.19 10.22
N LYS A 43 11.68 4.15 10.15
CA LYS A 43 10.24 3.90 10.30
C LYS A 43 9.67 3.45 8.97
N LEU A 44 9.00 2.30 8.98
CA LEU A 44 8.29 1.75 7.85
C LEU A 44 6.80 1.69 8.16
N ALA A 45 6.00 2.45 7.43
CA ALA A 45 4.55 2.45 7.57
C ALA A 45 3.89 1.36 6.73
N LEU A 46 2.90 0.69 7.32
CA LEU A 46 2.13 -0.37 6.67
C LEU A 46 0.65 -0.23 7.05
N ASN A 47 -0.25 -0.43 6.10
CA ASN A 47 -1.71 -0.41 6.34
C ASN A 47 -2.27 -1.78 6.75
N GLN A 48 -1.52 -2.86 6.57
CA GLN A 48 -1.96 -4.23 6.86
C GLN A 48 -1.76 -4.62 8.33
N ALA A 49 -2.50 -5.64 8.77
CA ALA A 49 -2.42 -6.18 10.12
C ALA A 49 -1.13 -6.99 10.35
N GLU A 50 -0.77 -7.21 11.62
CA GLU A 50 0.41 -7.99 12.01
C GLU A 50 0.37 -9.47 11.56
N THR A 51 -0.81 -9.99 11.24
CA THR A 51 -1.00 -11.35 10.72
C THR A 51 -0.87 -11.45 9.21
N HIS A 52 -0.73 -10.32 8.51
CA HIS A 52 -0.66 -10.27 7.06
C HIS A 52 0.75 -10.65 6.56
N PRO A 53 0.88 -11.39 5.42
CA PRO A 53 2.18 -11.75 4.83
C PRO A 53 3.15 -10.58 4.69
N SER A 54 2.65 -9.40 4.30
CA SER A 54 3.50 -8.22 4.17
C SER A 54 4.16 -7.81 5.48
N TYR A 55 3.44 -7.86 6.61
CA TYR A 55 4.03 -7.55 7.92
C TYR A 55 5.10 -8.56 8.30
N ILE A 56 4.81 -9.86 8.13
CA ILE A 56 5.73 -10.93 8.48
C ILE A 56 7.04 -10.83 7.66
N ALA A 57 6.92 -10.64 6.35
CA ALA A 57 8.08 -10.47 5.48
C ALA A 57 8.92 -9.23 5.81
N LEU A 58 8.27 -8.11 6.23
CA LEU A 58 8.95 -6.88 6.60
C LEU A 58 9.65 -6.98 7.97
N GLU A 59 9.09 -7.67 8.95
CA GLU A 59 9.76 -7.95 10.23
C GLU A 59 11.00 -8.84 10.03
N ASN A 60 10.90 -9.84 9.13
CA ASN A 60 12.01 -10.68 8.77
C ASN A 60 13.09 -9.91 8.00
N LEU A 61 12.70 -9.03 7.07
CA LEU A 61 13.60 -8.08 6.41
C LEU A 61 14.36 -7.22 7.45
N SER A 62 13.62 -6.63 8.41
CA SER A 62 14.22 -5.84 9.48
C SER A 62 15.29 -6.62 10.24
N SER A 63 14.96 -7.85 10.63
CA SER A 63 15.86 -8.72 11.39
C SER A 63 17.11 -9.09 10.60
N ARG A 64 16.97 -9.46 9.32
CA ARG A 64 18.10 -9.81 8.45
C ARG A 64 18.98 -8.59 8.16
N PHE A 65 18.40 -7.44 7.88
CA PHE A 65 19.15 -6.21 7.60
C PHE A 65 19.88 -5.70 8.84
N GLU A 66 19.29 -5.80 10.05
CA GLU A 66 19.95 -5.50 11.32
C GLU A 66 21.17 -6.42 11.52
N GLU A 67 21.03 -7.72 11.27
CA GLU A 67 22.13 -8.69 11.38
C GLU A 67 23.23 -8.43 10.33
N ALA A 68 22.85 -8.23 9.06
CA ALA A 68 23.79 -8.00 7.95
C ALA A 68 24.62 -6.72 8.12
N THR A 69 24.09 -5.74 8.87
CA THR A 69 24.75 -4.45 9.13
C THR A 69 25.36 -4.35 10.54
N ASP A 70 25.53 -5.46 11.26
CA ASP A 70 26.04 -5.48 12.65
C ASP A 70 25.31 -4.48 13.57
N GLY A 71 23.99 -4.33 13.41
CA GLY A 71 23.13 -3.45 14.22
C GLY A 71 23.23 -1.96 13.87
N ARG A 72 23.87 -1.55 12.77
CA ARG A 72 23.94 -0.15 12.33
C ARG A 72 22.60 0.37 11.83
N TRP A 73 21.76 -0.51 11.31
CA TRP A 73 20.43 -0.18 10.80
C TRP A 73 19.37 -1.06 11.43
N LYS A 74 18.21 -0.46 11.70
CA LYS A 74 17.02 -1.17 12.15
C LYS A 74 15.76 -0.59 11.54
N ILE A 75 14.95 -1.44 10.92
CA ILE A 75 13.64 -1.06 10.38
C ILE A 75 12.58 -1.33 11.45
N GLU A 76 11.81 -0.33 11.82
CA GLU A 76 10.66 -0.46 12.73
C GLU A 76 9.37 -0.41 11.90
N VAL A 77 8.63 -1.53 11.84
CA VAL A 77 7.39 -1.66 11.08
C VAL A 77 6.20 -1.21 11.91
N PHE A 78 5.42 -0.28 11.38
CA PHE A 78 4.21 0.26 12.01
C PHE A 78 2.97 -0.20 11.23
N PRO A 79 2.28 -1.28 11.67
CA PRO A 79 1.12 -1.85 10.99
C PRO A 79 -0.17 -1.06 11.23
N ASN A 80 -1.28 -1.50 10.59
CA ASN A 80 -2.65 -1.02 10.85
C ASN A 80 -2.82 0.50 10.73
N GLU A 81 -2.17 1.15 9.78
CA GLU A 81 -2.23 2.61 9.59
C GLU A 81 -1.85 3.43 10.85
N GLN A 82 -1.00 2.87 11.75
CA GLN A 82 -0.59 3.57 12.98
C GLN A 82 0.10 4.91 12.72
N LEU A 83 0.76 5.08 11.58
CA LEU A 83 1.40 6.32 11.16
C LEU A 83 0.51 7.18 10.23
N GLY A 84 -0.71 6.77 9.97
CA GLY A 84 -1.66 7.45 9.10
C GLY A 84 -2.12 6.59 7.92
N SER A 85 -3.11 7.08 7.18
CA SER A 85 -3.56 6.50 5.92
C SER A 85 -2.44 6.47 4.89
N GLN A 86 -2.53 5.61 3.87
CA GLN A 86 -1.50 5.50 2.84
C GLN A 86 -1.22 6.85 2.14
N GLN A 87 -2.25 7.66 1.93
CA GLN A 87 -2.10 9.00 1.33
C GLN A 87 -1.30 9.95 2.24
N GLU A 88 -1.57 9.96 3.55
CA GLU A 88 -0.82 10.76 4.53
C GLU A 88 0.61 10.29 4.66
N VAL A 89 0.82 8.99 4.79
CA VAL A 89 2.15 8.37 4.90
C VAL A 89 3.02 8.70 3.69
N LEU A 90 2.46 8.68 2.47
CA LEU A 90 3.20 9.04 1.26
C LEU A 90 3.68 10.51 1.28
N GLN A 91 2.86 11.42 1.85
CA GLN A 91 3.29 12.80 2.09
C GLN A 91 4.37 12.89 3.18
N PHE A 92 4.33 12.04 4.20
CA PHE A 92 5.37 11.98 5.24
C PHE A 92 6.69 11.45 4.69
N VAL A 93 6.68 10.44 3.80
CA VAL A 93 7.90 9.98 3.11
C VAL A 93 8.47 11.11 2.24
N LYS A 94 7.64 11.76 1.43
CA LYS A 94 8.04 12.91 0.59
C LYS A 94 8.67 14.04 1.41
N SER A 95 8.11 14.35 2.59
CA SER A 95 8.60 15.44 3.46
C SER A 95 9.77 15.03 4.37
N GLY A 96 10.13 13.73 4.42
CA GLY A 96 11.20 13.22 5.27
C GLY A 96 10.81 12.97 6.72
N ALA A 97 9.50 12.96 7.06
CA ALA A 97 9.01 12.65 8.41
C ALA A 97 8.96 11.14 8.70
N ILE A 98 8.83 10.32 7.65
CA ILE A 98 8.91 8.85 7.68
C ILE A 98 9.88 8.43 6.58
N GLU A 99 10.63 7.36 6.82
CA GLU A 99 11.69 6.93 5.92
C GLU A 99 11.19 6.01 4.82
N MET A 100 10.25 5.11 5.14
CA MET A 100 9.77 4.06 4.24
C MET A 100 8.28 3.80 4.43
N ALA A 101 7.63 3.28 3.40
CA ALA A 101 6.27 2.79 3.47
C ALA A 101 5.99 1.70 2.44
N ILE A 102 5.04 0.82 2.76
CA ILE A 102 4.34 0.02 1.77
C ILE A 102 3.04 0.74 1.43
N VAL A 103 2.86 1.05 0.15
CA VAL A 103 1.67 1.75 -0.36
C VAL A 103 1.13 1.06 -1.60
N SER A 104 -0.18 1.04 -1.76
CA SER A 104 -0.81 0.53 -2.98
C SER A 104 -0.39 1.35 -4.21
N GLY A 105 -0.27 0.68 -5.34
CA GLY A 105 -0.02 1.32 -6.63
C GLY A 105 -1.00 2.44 -6.97
N THR A 106 -2.23 2.38 -6.47
CA THR A 106 -3.23 3.43 -6.60
C THR A 106 -2.80 4.77 -5.99
N GLN A 107 -1.97 4.76 -4.96
CA GLN A 107 -1.46 5.97 -4.35
C GLN A 107 -0.38 6.63 -5.22
N LEU A 108 0.50 5.81 -5.84
CA LEU A 108 1.55 6.30 -6.73
C LEU A 108 0.99 6.87 -8.04
N GLU A 109 -0.10 6.32 -8.58
CA GLU A 109 -0.74 6.85 -9.78
C GLU A 109 -1.32 8.27 -9.59
N ASN A 110 -1.58 8.69 -8.34
CA ASN A 110 -1.98 10.06 -8.03
C ASN A 110 -0.81 11.04 -8.08
N MET A 111 0.43 10.55 -7.99
CA MET A 111 1.66 11.34 -8.13
C MET A 111 2.19 11.31 -9.57
N ASN A 112 2.24 10.12 -10.17
CA ASN A 112 2.61 9.90 -11.55
C ASN A 112 1.64 8.90 -12.21
N LYS A 113 0.90 9.38 -13.21
CA LYS A 113 -0.11 8.60 -13.94
C LYS A 113 0.44 7.36 -14.65
N ASP A 114 1.73 7.25 -14.84
CA ASP A 114 2.32 6.09 -15.50
C ASP A 114 2.23 4.82 -14.61
N PHE A 115 2.15 4.96 -13.28
CA PHE A 115 1.91 3.83 -12.37
C PHE A 115 0.55 3.15 -12.58
N GLN A 116 -0.44 3.84 -13.15
CA GLN A 116 -1.74 3.25 -13.44
C GLN A 116 -1.67 2.03 -14.37
N VAL A 117 -0.64 1.95 -15.21
CA VAL A 117 -0.42 0.82 -16.13
C VAL A 117 -0.37 -0.52 -15.38
N LEU A 118 0.27 -0.54 -14.22
CA LEU A 118 0.47 -1.75 -13.41
C LEU A 118 -0.73 -2.07 -12.48
N ASN A 119 -1.70 -1.16 -12.38
CA ASN A 119 -2.93 -1.35 -11.60
C ASN A 119 -4.16 -1.64 -12.47
N MET A 120 -3.96 -1.76 -13.78
CA MET A 120 -5.06 -1.88 -14.73
C MET A 120 -5.53 -3.34 -14.83
N PRO A 121 -6.85 -3.58 -14.99
CA PRO A 121 -7.34 -4.90 -15.36
C PRO A 121 -6.58 -5.47 -16.57
N THR A 122 -6.33 -6.76 -16.56
CA THR A 122 -5.64 -7.49 -17.63
C THR A 122 -4.14 -7.17 -17.85
N THR A 123 -3.53 -6.32 -17.05
CA THR A 123 -2.08 -6.06 -17.15
C THR A 123 -1.29 -7.31 -16.81
N PHE A 124 -1.62 -7.95 -15.70
CA PHE A 124 -0.99 -9.20 -15.27
C PHE A 124 -1.94 -10.39 -15.46
N SER A 125 -1.40 -11.53 -15.88
CA SER A 125 -2.11 -12.80 -16.03
C SER A 125 -2.05 -13.66 -14.76
N SER A 126 -1.00 -13.45 -13.93
CA SER A 126 -0.76 -14.21 -12.71
C SER A 126 0.13 -13.41 -11.75
N ILE A 127 0.26 -13.92 -10.51
CA ILE A 127 1.24 -13.41 -9.53
C ILE A 127 2.67 -13.60 -10.04
N ASP A 128 2.99 -14.75 -10.63
CA ASP A 128 4.32 -15.05 -11.14
C ASP A 128 4.72 -14.09 -12.28
N HIS A 129 3.79 -13.84 -13.20
CA HIS A 129 4.00 -12.83 -14.23
C HIS A 129 4.24 -11.44 -13.61
N GLN A 130 3.43 -11.03 -12.63
CA GLN A 130 3.59 -9.75 -11.94
C GLN A 130 4.97 -9.66 -11.28
N MET A 131 5.37 -10.66 -10.49
CA MET A 131 6.64 -10.62 -9.76
C MET A 131 7.85 -10.73 -10.67
N THR A 132 7.74 -11.41 -11.82
CA THR A 132 8.76 -11.40 -12.88
C THR A 132 8.97 -9.98 -13.42
N VAL A 133 7.90 -9.28 -13.75
CA VAL A 133 7.95 -7.89 -14.24
C VAL A 133 8.52 -6.95 -13.19
N ILE A 134 8.05 -7.02 -11.94
CA ILE A 134 8.49 -6.11 -10.86
C ILE A 134 9.98 -6.24 -10.55
N ARG A 135 10.58 -7.41 -10.79
CA ARG A 135 12.02 -7.66 -10.62
C ARG A 135 12.87 -7.31 -11.84
N ASP A 136 12.27 -7.08 -12.99
CA ASP A 136 12.97 -6.66 -14.19
C ASP A 136 13.39 -5.19 -14.07
N GLN A 137 14.62 -4.97 -13.60
CA GLN A 137 15.18 -3.63 -13.39
C GLN A 137 15.23 -2.83 -14.70
N ASP A 138 15.59 -3.45 -15.81
CA ASP A 138 15.70 -2.76 -17.11
C ASP A 138 14.32 -2.21 -17.55
N LEU A 139 13.27 -2.95 -17.29
CA LEU A 139 11.89 -2.56 -17.60
C LEU A 139 11.33 -1.53 -16.62
N MET A 140 11.60 -1.70 -15.33
CA MET A 140 10.91 -0.95 -14.27
C MET A 140 11.64 0.32 -13.83
N GLU A 141 12.96 0.41 -13.99
CA GLU A 141 13.78 1.55 -13.54
C GLU A 141 13.21 2.92 -13.99
N PRO A 142 12.82 3.12 -15.28
CA PRO A 142 12.28 4.41 -15.71
C PRO A 142 11.04 4.86 -14.94
N LEU A 143 10.16 3.91 -14.55
CA LEU A 143 8.98 4.18 -13.74
C LEU A 143 9.36 4.35 -12.26
N PHE A 144 10.18 3.47 -11.70
CA PHE A 144 10.54 3.46 -10.28
C PHE A 144 11.34 4.69 -9.86
N GLN A 145 12.14 5.26 -10.76
CA GLN A 145 12.90 6.49 -10.50
C GLN A 145 12.14 7.77 -10.85
N SER A 146 10.93 7.66 -11.40
CA SER A 146 10.18 8.82 -11.90
C SER A 146 9.77 9.84 -10.84
N LEU A 147 9.76 9.46 -9.55
CA LEU A 147 9.41 10.31 -8.41
C LEU A 147 10.63 10.75 -7.58
N ALA A 148 11.83 10.31 -7.93
CA ALA A 148 13.04 10.54 -7.14
C ALA A 148 13.38 12.03 -7.00
N GLU A 149 13.53 12.74 -8.11
CA GLU A 149 13.92 14.16 -8.09
C GLU A 149 12.76 15.11 -7.71
N SER A 150 11.52 14.78 -8.14
CA SER A 150 10.38 15.69 -7.95
C SER A 150 9.74 15.57 -6.56
N ASP A 151 9.76 14.38 -6.01
CA ASP A 151 9.00 14.02 -4.82
C ASP A 151 9.85 13.39 -3.70
N ASN A 152 11.16 13.25 -3.90
CA ASN A 152 12.08 12.61 -2.96
C ASN A 152 11.67 11.16 -2.62
N ILE A 153 11.11 10.42 -3.59
CA ILE A 153 10.64 9.05 -3.43
C ILE A 153 11.32 8.15 -4.46
N SER A 154 11.98 7.11 -3.98
CA SER A 154 12.42 5.95 -4.79
C SER A 154 11.47 4.79 -4.56
N VAL A 155 11.01 4.15 -5.63
CA VAL A 155 10.31 2.87 -5.56
C VAL A 155 11.38 1.77 -5.64
N ILE A 156 11.39 0.86 -4.66
CA ILE A 156 12.44 -0.16 -4.52
C ILE A 156 11.99 -1.49 -5.14
N GLY A 157 10.70 -1.68 -5.31
CA GLY A 157 10.06 -2.91 -5.78
C GLY A 157 8.66 -3.02 -5.22
N GLY A 158 8.11 -4.22 -5.13
CA GLY A 158 6.74 -4.38 -4.65
C GLY A 158 6.41 -5.78 -4.17
N PHE A 159 5.30 -5.86 -3.43
CA PHE A 159 4.65 -7.08 -2.98
C PHE A 159 3.36 -7.31 -3.77
N THR A 160 3.13 -8.54 -4.19
CA THR A 160 1.82 -8.89 -4.77
C THR A 160 0.70 -8.68 -3.75
N GLN A 161 -0.45 -8.25 -4.24
CA GLN A 161 -1.72 -8.23 -3.49
C GLN A 161 -2.66 -9.34 -4.01
N GLY A 162 -2.14 -10.28 -4.80
CA GLY A 162 -2.94 -11.33 -5.40
C GLY A 162 -4.08 -10.82 -6.27
N THR A 163 -4.96 -11.73 -6.62
CA THR A 163 -6.16 -11.42 -7.43
C THR A 163 -7.20 -10.71 -6.57
N ARG A 164 -7.83 -9.69 -7.13
CA ARG A 164 -8.85 -8.90 -6.43
C ARG A 164 -10.24 -9.28 -6.88
N ASN A 165 -11.14 -9.37 -5.91
CA ASN A 165 -12.51 -9.84 -6.02
C ASN A 165 -13.50 -8.88 -5.37
N LEU A 166 -14.76 -8.95 -5.76
CA LEU A 166 -15.85 -8.21 -5.11
C LEU A 166 -16.39 -8.98 -3.92
N TYR A 167 -16.77 -8.27 -2.86
CA TYR A 167 -17.55 -8.83 -1.75
C TYR A 167 -18.58 -7.83 -1.26
N THR A 168 -19.75 -8.34 -0.84
CA THR A 168 -20.93 -7.53 -0.53
C THR A 168 -21.60 -7.96 0.76
N THR A 169 -22.33 -7.01 1.37
CA THR A 169 -23.08 -7.21 2.61
C THR A 169 -24.42 -7.91 2.38
N ASP A 170 -25.01 -7.79 1.18
CA ASP A 170 -26.39 -8.18 0.87
C ASP A 170 -26.52 -8.85 -0.51
N GLY A 171 -26.13 -10.11 -0.62
CA GLY A 171 -26.30 -10.92 -1.83
C GLY A 171 -25.15 -10.84 -2.82
N ALA A 172 -24.87 -11.97 -3.41
CA ALA A 172 -23.77 -12.18 -4.34
C ALA A 172 -23.93 -11.37 -5.65
N VAL A 173 -22.81 -11.02 -6.24
CA VAL A 173 -22.70 -10.36 -7.54
C VAL A 173 -22.26 -11.40 -8.57
N VAL A 174 -23.13 -11.79 -9.49
CA VAL A 174 -22.84 -12.77 -10.55
C VAL A 174 -22.58 -12.10 -11.88
N THR A 175 -23.25 -10.96 -12.13
CA THR A 175 -23.11 -10.16 -13.34
C THR A 175 -22.94 -8.69 -13.00
N PRO A 176 -22.44 -7.84 -13.90
CA PRO A 176 -22.39 -6.39 -13.71
C PRO A 176 -23.75 -5.77 -13.31
N ALA A 177 -24.86 -6.33 -13.78
CA ALA A 177 -26.20 -5.82 -13.43
C ALA A 177 -26.54 -5.94 -11.94
N ASP A 178 -25.94 -6.89 -11.22
CA ASP A 178 -26.17 -7.11 -9.79
C ASP A 178 -25.50 -6.01 -8.92
N LEU A 179 -24.57 -5.23 -9.48
CA LEU A 179 -23.96 -4.06 -8.83
C LEU A 179 -24.85 -2.80 -8.91
N SER A 180 -25.95 -2.86 -9.68
CA SER A 180 -26.81 -1.68 -9.84
C SER A 180 -27.36 -1.17 -8.51
N GLY A 181 -27.04 0.09 -8.18
CA GLY A 181 -27.45 0.73 -6.93
C GLY A 181 -26.58 0.42 -5.72
N LYS A 182 -25.62 -0.50 -5.81
CA LYS A 182 -24.68 -0.81 -4.72
C LYS A 182 -23.56 0.19 -4.65
N LYS A 183 -23.24 0.64 -3.43
CA LYS A 183 -22.08 1.48 -3.11
C LYS A 183 -20.90 0.58 -2.76
N VAL A 184 -19.95 0.52 -3.67
CA VAL A 184 -18.75 -0.31 -3.52
C VAL A 184 -17.56 0.58 -3.15
N ARG A 185 -16.91 0.26 -2.05
CA ARG A 185 -15.67 0.94 -1.68
C ARG A 185 -14.58 0.59 -2.67
N VAL A 186 -13.83 1.61 -3.05
CA VAL A 186 -12.58 1.47 -3.81
C VAL A 186 -11.45 2.21 -3.12
N GLN A 187 -10.23 1.93 -3.54
CA GLN A 187 -9.09 2.77 -3.21
C GLN A 187 -9.22 4.15 -3.90
N GLU A 188 -8.51 5.15 -3.41
CA GLU A 188 -8.55 6.55 -3.90
C GLU A 188 -7.83 6.68 -5.26
N SER A 189 -8.42 6.08 -6.28
CA SER A 189 -7.90 5.99 -7.65
C SER A 189 -9.00 6.32 -8.65
N ALA A 190 -8.70 7.18 -9.61
CA ALA A 190 -9.61 7.50 -10.70
C ALA A 190 -9.95 6.25 -11.55
N MET A 191 -8.96 5.37 -11.73
CA MET A 191 -9.15 4.13 -12.48
C MET A 191 -10.02 3.13 -11.72
N HIS A 192 -9.81 2.93 -10.40
CA HIS A 192 -10.65 2.05 -9.60
C HIS A 192 -12.08 2.58 -9.46
N ILE A 193 -12.28 3.91 -9.39
CA ILE A 193 -13.62 4.52 -9.47
C ILE A 193 -14.26 4.14 -10.80
N ARG A 194 -13.56 4.37 -11.91
CA ARG A 194 -14.07 4.07 -13.25
C ARG A 194 -14.35 2.58 -13.46
N MET A 195 -13.52 1.72 -12.90
CA MET A 195 -13.68 0.26 -12.93
C MET A 195 -15.02 -0.16 -12.33
N ILE A 196 -15.36 0.29 -11.12
CA ILE A 196 -16.64 -0.03 -10.48
C ILE A 196 -17.82 0.59 -11.23
N GLU A 197 -17.68 1.80 -11.78
CA GLU A 197 -18.72 2.42 -12.62
C GLU A 197 -19.01 1.59 -13.88
N LEU A 198 -17.97 1.11 -14.55
CA LEU A 198 -18.10 0.24 -15.73
C LEU A 198 -18.73 -1.10 -15.37
N MET A 199 -18.44 -1.64 -14.21
CA MET A 199 -19.11 -2.83 -13.66
C MET A 199 -20.56 -2.55 -13.22
N GLY A 200 -21.07 -1.31 -13.27
CA GLY A 200 -22.46 -0.94 -12.96
C GLY A 200 -22.73 -0.53 -11.53
N GLY A 201 -21.71 -0.48 -10.66
CA GLY A 201 -21.79 -0.03 -9.26
C GLY A 201 -21.57 1.47 -9.09
N SER A 202 -21.73 1.94 -7.86
CA SER A 202 -21.39 3.30 -7.43
C SER A 202 -20.12 3.25 -6.60
N ALA A 203 -19.01 3.74 -7.14
CA ALA A 203 -17.73 3.75 -6.44
C ALA A 203 -17.71 4.78 -5.30
N THR A 204 -17.17 4.38 -4.16
CA THR A 204 -16.98 5.24 -2.99
C THR A 204 -15.53 5.15 -2.53
N PRO A 205 -14.67 6.11 -2.89
CA PRO A 205 -13.29 6.15 -2.41
C PRO A 205 -13.24 6.34 -0.90
N LEU A 206 -12.47 5.50 -0.20
CA LEU A 206 -12.36 5.54 1.25
C LEU A 206 -11.03 4.90 1.69
N SER A 207 -10.39 5.42 2.74
CA SER A 207 -9.18 4.84 3.32
C SER A 207 -9.44 3.41 3.83
N TYR A 208 -8.36 2.60 3.89
CA TYR A 208 -8.49 1.16 4.14
C TYR A 208 -9.00 0.83 5.54
N GLY A 209 -8.51 1.54 6.55
CA GLY A 209 -8.93 1.33 7.95
C GLY A 209 -10.40 1.66 8.24
N GLU A 210 -11.10 2.36 7.34
CA GLU A 210 -12.50 2.73 7.52
C GLU A 210 -13.49 1.71 6.93
N VAL A 211 -13.02 0.76 6.09
CA VAL A 211 -13.87 -0.12 5.27
C VAL A 211 -14.78 -1.01 6.11
N TYR A 212 -14.23 -1.69 7.12
CA TYR A 212 -15.04 -2.56 8.00
C TYR A 212 -16.20 -1.81 8.63
N THR A 213 -15.92 -0.66 9.25
CA THR A 213 -16.94 0.15 9.93
C THR A 213 -17.96 0.72 8.97
N ALA A 214 -17.57 1.11 7.77
CA ALA A 214 -18.46 1.64 6.75
C ALA A 214 -19.44 0.55 6.22
N MET A 215 -18.98 -0.69 6.02
CA MET A 215 -19.84 -1.82 5.69
C MET A 215 -20.74 -2.20 6.86
N GLN A 216 -20.20 -2.29 8.08
CA GLN A 216 -20.96 -2.64 9.28
C GLN A 216 -22.11 -1.65 9.55
N SER A 217 -21.89 -0.36 9.27
CA SER A 217 -22.90 0.70 9.47
C SER A 217 -23.86 0.86 8.29
N GLY A 218 -23.67 0.13 7.18
CA GLY A 218 -24.51 0.25 5.98
C GLY A 218 -24.25 1.52 5.15
N VAL A 219 -23.10 2.18 5.35
CA VAL A 219 -22.65 3.28 4.47
C VAL A 219 -22.22 2.73 3.12
N LEU A 220 -21.62 1.54 3.12
CA LEU A 220 -21.21 0.78 1.95
C LEU A 220 -22.00 -0.53 1.86
N ASP A 221 -22.27 -0.95 0.64
CA ASP A 221 -22.91 -2.24 0.32
C ASP A 221 -21.86 -3.32 0.01
N GLY A 222 -20.59 -2.94 -0.16
CA GLY A 222 -19.48 -3.86 -0.42
C GLY A 222 -18.16 -3.16 -0.67
N ALA A 223 -17.16 -3.95 -1.00
CA ALA A 223 -15.83 -3.49 -1.39
C ALA A 223 -15.19 -4.51 -2.36
N GLU A 224 -13.96 -4.22 -2.79
CA GLU A 224 -13.16 -5.13 -3.59
C GLU A 224 -11.76 -5.28 -2.96
N ASN A 225 -11.26 -6.50 -2.89
CA ASN A 225 -9.92 -6.82 -2.40
C ASN A 225 -9.60 -8.29 -2.68
N ASN A 226 -8.41 -8.73 -2.23
CA ASN A 226 -7.98 -10.12 -2.20
C ASN A 226 -8.47 -10.85 -0.93
N GLU A 227 -8.40 -12.18 -0.93
CA GLU A 227 -8.91 -13.05 0.14
C GLU A 227 -8.12 -12.88 1.45
N VAL A 228 -6.80 -12.69 1.35
CA VAL A 228 -5.93 -12.52 2.53
C VAL A 228 -6.32 -11.27 3.30
N SER A 229 -6.42 -10.13 2.62
CA SER A 229 -6.86 -8.87 3.21
C SER A 229 -8.32 -8.93 3.69
N TYR A 230 -9.20 -9.58 2.93
CA TYR A 230 -10.61 -9.76 3.29
C TYR A 230 -10.77 -10.48 4.63
N VAL A 231 -9.93 -11.49 4.90
CA VAL A 231 -9.96 -12.27 6.15
C VAL A 231 -9.19 -11.57 7.26
N THR A 232 -7.97 -11.08 7.01
CA THR A 232 -7.13 -10.46 8.07
C THR A 232 -7.70 -9.15 8.61
N GLN A 233 -8.54 -8.46 7.83
CA GLN A 233 -9.29 -7.26 8.25
C GLN A 233 -10.73 -7.56 8.70
N ASN A 234 -11.09 -8.82 8.83
CA ASN A 234 -12.41 -9.29 9.26
C ASN A 234 -13.58 -8.80 8.38
N HIS A 235 -13.33 -8.40 7.13
CA HIS A 235 -14.39 -7.94 6.23
C HIS A 235 -15.44 -9.03 5.97
N HIS A 236 -15.04 -10.31 6.02
CA HIS A 236 -15.89 -11.48 5.87
C HIS A 236 -17.02 -11.55 6.94
N GLU A 237 -16.83 -10.95 8.11
CA GLU A 237 -17.86 -10.92 9.15
C GLU A 237 -19.04 -10.02 8.80
N VAL A 238 -18.83 -8.99 7.99
CA VAL A 238 -19.83 -7.97 7.66
C VAL A 238 -20.26 -8.01 6.18
N ALA A 239 -19.50 -8.67 5.32
CA ALA A 239 -19.78 -8.82 3.88
C ALA A 239 -19.55 -10.29 3.45
N PRO A 240 -20.50 -11.21 3.77
CA PRO A 240 -20.30 -12.63 3.63
C PRO A 240 -20.50 -13.18 2.20
N PHE A 241 -20.82 -12.35 1.22
CA PHE A 241 -20.98 -12.77 -0.18
C PHE A 241 -19.72 -12.36 -0.97
N HIS A 242 -18.91 -13.36 -1.33
CA HIS A 242 -17.67 -13.16 -2.08
C HIS A 242 -17.86 -13.61 -3.53
N SER A 243 -17.67 -12.70 -4.47
CA SER A 243 -17.85 -12.94 -5.90
C SER A 243 -16.49 -12.94 -6.60
N ASN A 244 -16.10 -14.08 -7.13
CA ASN A 244 -14.79 -14.32 -7.73
C ASN A 244 -14.67 -13.65 -9.09
N THR A 245 -14.57 -12.33 -9.07
CA THR A 245 -14.50 -11.50 -10.29
C THR A 245 -13.13 -11.47 -10.92
N GLU A 246 -12.09 -11.73 -10.16
CA GLU A 246 -10.68 -11.76 -10.59
C GLU A 246 -10.30 -10.61 -11.53
N HIS A 247 -10.83 -9.40 -11.24
CA HIS A 247 -10.83 -8.29 -12.17
C HIS A 247 -9.46 -7.62 -12.34
N LEU A 248 -8.53 -7.80 -11.38
CA LEU A 248 -7.12 -7.39 -11.50
C LEU A 248 -6.22 -8.11 -10.50
N VAL A 249 -4.91 -8.12 -10.76
CA VAL A 249 -3.87 -8.54 -9.80
C VAL A 249 -3.31 -7.28 -9.14
N GLY A 250 -3.52 -7.15 -7.83
CA GLY A 250 -3.11 -5.97 -7.07
C GLY A 250 -1.62 -5.93 -6.79
N LEU A 251 -1.09 -4.74 -6.52
CA LEU A 251 0.34 -4.51 -6.25
C LEU A 251 0.51 -3.42 -5.21
N ASP A 252 1.34 -3.70 -4.20
CA ASP A 252 1.85 -2.72 -3.26
C ASP A 252 3.32 -2.45 -3.53
N TYR A 253 3.73 -1.19 -3.42
CA TYR A 253 5.12 -0.79 -3.63
C TYR A 253 5.82 -0.46 -2.31
N MET A 254 7.07 -0.89 -2.19
CA MET A 254 8.00 -0.34 -1.23
C MET A 254 8.49 1.01 -1.75
N VAL A 255 8.17 2.06 -1.02
CA VAL A 255 8.69 3.40 -1.25
C VAL A 255 9.64 3.80 -0.13
N MET A 256 10.72 4.47 -0.50
CA MET A 256 11.75 4.97 0.41
C MET A 256 12.10 6.40 0.04
N ARG A 257 12.47 7.21 1.03
CA ARG A 257 13.07 8.53 0.79
C ARG A 257 14.28 8.39 -0.12
N HIS A 258 14.25 9.10 -1.23
CA HIS A 258 15.35 9.08 -2.20
C HIS A 258 16.66 9.59 -1.59
N ASP A 259 16.62 10.69 -0.84
CA ASP A 259 17.80 11.28 -0.19
C ASP A 259 18.40 10.34 0.87
N LEU A 260 17.60 9.52 1.56
CA LEU A 260 18.12 8.52 2.49
C LEU A 260 18.80 7.37 1.74
N LEU A 261 18.19 6.86 0.65
CA LEU A 261 18.78 5.81 -0.17
C LEU A 261 20.14 6.24 -0.76
N GLU A 262 20.24 7.50 -1.19
CA GLU A 262 21.50 8.06 -1.70
C GLU A 262 22.54 8.33 -0.60
N ALA A 263 22.11 8.63 0.64
CA ALA A 263 22.99 8.85 1.77
C ALA A 263 23.55 7.54 2.38
N MET A 264 22.93 6.39 2.10
CA MET A 264 23.46 5.11 2.55
C MET A 264 24.81 4.82 1.92
N GLU A 265 25.76 4.34 2.73
CA GLU A 265 27.02 3.80 2.21
C GLU A 265 26.74 2.71 1.18
N ALA A 266 27.55 2.64 0.13
CA ALA A 266 27.31 1.73 -1.00
C ALA A 266 27.14 0.26 -0.56
N THR A 267 27.91 -0.17 0.45
CA THR A 267 27.82 -1.53 1.02
C THR A 267 26.51 -1.76 1.76
N ASP A 268 26.00 -0.79 2.52
CA ASP A 268 24.76 -0.91 3.26
C ASP A 268 23.55 -0.87 2.31
N ARG A 269 23.63 -0.04 1.28
CA ARG A 269 22.60 0.01 0.23
C ARG A 269 22.52 -1.31 -0.54
N GLU A 270 23.68 -1.92 -0.89
CA GLU A 270 23.73 -3.22 -1.56
C GLU A 270 23.11 -4.31 -0.67
N LEU A 271 23.47 -4.38 0.62
CA LEU A 271 22.88 -5.30 1.58
C LEU A 271 21.37 -5.10 1.73
N PHE A 272 20.92 -3.84 1.80
CA PHE A 272 19.48 -3.55 1.88
C PHE A 272 18.71 -4.06 0.65
N LEU A 273 19.24 -3.83 -0.56
CA LEU A 273 18.58 -4.29 -1.79
C LEU A 273 18.61 -5.81 -1.94
N GLU A 274 19.67 -6.49 -1.48
CA GLU A 274 19.74 -7.95 -1.43
C GLU A 274 18.70 -8.53 -0.47
N GLU A 275 18.60 -7.98 0.76
CA GLU A 275 17.62 -8.42 1.75
C GLU A 275 16.17 -8.09 1.33
N TRP A 276 15.99 -7.00 0.57
CA TRP A 276 14.68 -6.67 -0.01
C TRP A 276 14.26 -7.68 -1.08
N ASP A 277 15.16 -8.10 -1.97
CA ASP A 277 14.86 -9.15 -2.97
C ASP A 277 14.48 -10.48 -2.30
N ALA A 278 15.20 -10.85 -1.24
CA ALA A 278 14.85 -12.00 -0.41
C ALA A 278 13.46 -11.83 0.25
N ALA A 279 13.12 -10.63 0.71
CA ALA A 279 11.81 -10.34 1.29
C ALA A 279 10.67 -10.42 0.26
N MET A 280 10.89 -10.00 -0.98
CA MET A 280 9.91 -10.16 -2.06
C MET A 280 9.65 -11.65 -2.37
N THR A 281 10.68 -12.49 -2.33
CA THR A 281 10.53 -13.94 -2.51
C THR A 281 9.74 -14.55 -1.36
N GLU A 282 10.17 -14.29 -0.13
CA GLU A 282 9.50 -14.76 1.08
C GLU A 282 8.03 -14.33 1.15
N HIS A 283 7.75 -13.06 0.80
CA HIS A 283 6.38 -12.56 0.76
C HIS A 283 5.51 -13.35 -0.21
N THR A 284 6.01 -13.65 -1.42
CA THR A 284 5.26 -14.41 -2.43
C THR A 284 4.94 -15.83 -1.93
N ASP A 285 5.89 -16.49 -1.28
CA ASP A 285 5.68 -17.82 -0.70
C ASP A 285 4.64 -17.80 0.45
N LEU A 286 4.76 -16.81 1.34
CA LEU A 286 3.79 -16.57 2.42
C LEU A 286 2.42 -16.25 1.85
N TRP A 287 2.37 -15.45 0.78
CA TRP A 287 1.11 -15.07 0.12
C TRP A 287 0.36 -16.28 -0.41
N ASN A 288 1.04 -17.15 -1.14
CA ASN A 288 0.44 -18.36 -1.70
C ASN A 288 -0.14 -19.26 -0.60
N THR A 289 0.63 -19.47 0.48
CA THR A 289 0.18 -20.26 1.64
C THR A 289 -1.00 -19.60 2.35
N GLU A 290 -0.97 -18.31 2.55
CA GLU A 290 -2.00 -17.58 3.31
C GLU A 290 -3.28 -17.41 2.50
N THR A 291 -3.21 -17.36 1.16
CA THR A 291 -4.39 -17.33 0.29
C THR A 291 -5.23 -18.60 0.48
N GLU A 292 -4.63 -19.80 0.48
CA GLU A 292 -5.33 -21.06 0.74
C GLU A 292 -5.96 -21.06 2.15
N ALA A 293 -5.19 -20.65 3.16
CA ALA A 293 -5.68 -20.57 4.53
C ALA A 293 -6.80 -19.52 4.71
N ALA A 294 -6.77 -18.41 3.95
CA ALA A 294 -7.82 -17.41 3.98
C ALA A 294 -9.13 -17.94 3.41
N PHE A 295 -9.09 -18.67 2.30
CA PHE A 295 -10.28 -19.35 1.76
C PHE A 295 -10.89 -20.31 2.79
N GLU A 296 -10.08 -21.18 3.40
CA GLU A 296 -10.56 -22.15 4.41
C GLU A 296 -11.21 -21.43 5.61
N ARG A 297 -10.60 -20.35 6.10
CA ARG A 297 -11.15 -19.56 7.21
C ARG A 297 -12.47 -18.87 6.85
N ALA A 298 -12.56 -18.30 5.66
CA ALA A 298 -13.76 -17.64 5.18
C ALA A 298 -14.92 -18.64 4.98
N GLU A 299 -14.65 -19.81 4.38
CA GLU A 299 -15.65 -20.90 4.25
C GLU A 299 -16.14 -21.38 5.64
N ALA A 300 -15.20 -21.59 6.57
CA ALA A 300 -15.55 -22.00 7.94
C ALA A 300 -16.39 -20.95 8.69
N ALA A 301 -16.23 -19.67 8.34
CA ALA A 301 -17.04 -18.56 8.84
C ALA A 301 -18.39 -18.41 8.13
N GLY A 302 -18.65 -19.20 7.08
CA GLY A 302 -19.92 -19.21 6.36
C GLY A 302 -20.01 -18.23 5.20
N VAL A 303 -18.86 -17.81 4.64
CA VAL A 303 -18.80 -16.99 3.43
C VAL A 303 -19.33 -17.79 2.24
N ASP A 304 -20.16 -17.15 1.43
CA ASP A 304 -20.68 -17.70 0.17
C ASP A 304 -19.78 -17.24 -0.99
N PHE A 305 -18.95 -18.15 -1.49
CA PHE A 305 -18.08 -17.94 -2.65
C PHE A 305 -18.84 -18.24 -3.94
N VAL A 306 -18.98 -17.25 -4.79
CA VAL A 306 -19.81 -17.32 -5.99
C VAL A 306 -18.97 -17.12 -7.24
N GLN A 307 -19.13 -18.03 -8.21
CA GLN A 307 -18.58 -17.85 -9.55
C GLN A 307 -19.42 -16.83 -10.33
N VAL A 308 -18.76 -15.99 -11.10
CA VAL A 308 -19.38 -14.89 -11.85
C VAL A 308 -19.42 -15.19 -13.35
N ASP A 309 -20.17 -14.38 -14.09
CA ASP A 309 -20.07 -14.33 -15.56
C ASP A 309 -18.82 -13.53 -15.95
N GLU A 310 -17.67 -14.20 -16.02
CA GLU A 310 -16.37 -13.63 -16.32
C GLU A 310 -16.38 -12.84 -17.64
N GLN A 311 -17.09 -13.35 -18.66
CA GLN A 311 -17.19 -12.67 -19.95
C GLN A 311 -17.92 -11.33 -19.82
N ALA A 312 -19.01 -11.27 -19.07
CA ALA A 312 -19.75 -10.03 -18.85
C ALA A 312 -18.91 -8.95 -18.13
N PHE A 313 -18.09 -9.36 -17.15
CA PHE A 313 -17.17 -8.44 -16.47
C PHE A 313 -16.03 -7.99 -17.38
N ALA A 314 -15.43 -8.90 -18.17
CA ALA A 314 -14.40 -8.56 -19.12
C ALA A 314 -14.91 -7.58 -20.21
N GLU A 315 -16.12 -7.79 -20.72
CA GLU A 315 -16.76 -6.87 -21.66
C GLU A 315 -17.03 -5.50 -21.05
N ALA A 316 -17.50 -5.46 -19.78
CA ALA A 316 -17.74 -4.22 -19.07
C ALA A 316 -16.44 -3.41 -18.83
N LEU A 317 -15.32 -4.08 -18.54
CA LEU A 317 -14.03 -3.46 -18.28
C LEU A 317 -13.22 -3.13 -19.53
N ALA A 318 -13.59 -3.63 -20.71
CA ALA A 318 -12.85 -3.43 -21.95
C ALA A 318 -12.50 -1.94 -22.28
N PRO A 319 -13.34 -0.94 -21.95
CA PRO A 319 -13.02 0.46 -22.24
C PRO A 319 -11.84 1.03 -21.41
N ILE A 320 -11.50 0.43 -20.27
CA ILE A 320 -10.51 0.97 -19.31
C ILE A 320 -9.15 1.19 -19.97
N ARG A 321 -8.70 0.24 -20.78
CA ARG A 321 -7.40 0.34 -21.43
C ARG A 321 -7.30 1.59 -22.32
N ASP A 322 -8.31 1.84 -23.14
CA ASP A 322 -8.30 2.97 -24.07
C ASP A 322 -8.51 4.32 -23.33
N GLU A 323 -9.23 4.31 -22.22
CA GLU A 323 -9.45 5.50 -21.38
C GLU A 323 -8.18 5.90 -20.60
N PHE A 324 -7.37 4.94 -20.15
CA PHE A 324 -6.25 5.20 -19.23
C PHE A 324 -4.85 5.10 -19.87
N LEU A 325 -4.66 4.40 -20.99
CA LEU A 325 -3.38 4.43 -21.72
C LEU A 325 -3.32 5.63 -22.68
N THR A 326 -3.04 6.80 -22.13
CA THR A 326 -3.12 8.08 -22.86
C THR A 326 -1.80 8.54 -23.49
N THR A 327 -0.64 8.03 -23.00
CA THR A 327 0.69 8.38 -23.49
C THR A 327 1.35 7.21 -24.22
N ASP A 328 2.38 7.51 -25.04
CA ASP A 328 3.16 6.46 -25.70
C ASP A 328 3.97 5.64 -24.69
N PHE A 329 4.45 6.27 -23.62
CA PHE A 329 5.14 5.56 -22.54
C PHE A 329 4.23 4.50 -21.90
N GLN A 330 3.00 4.89 -21.53
CA GLN A 330 2.03 3.97 -20.91
C GLN A 330 1.69 2.80 -21.84
N ARG A 331 1.46 3.07 -23.14
CA ARG A 331 1.18 2.02 -24.13
C ARG A 331 2.36 1.07 -24.29
N ASN A 332 3.57 1.61 -24.42
CA ASN A 332 4.78 0.80 -24.57
C ASN A 332 5.05 -0.04 -23.33
N LEU A 333 4.89 0.55 -22.13
CA LEU A 333 5.04 -0.18 -20.87
C LEU A 333 4.02 -1.31 -20.77
N PHE A 334 2.75 -1.05 -21.05
CA PHE A 334 1.70 -2.07 -21.04
C PHE A 334 2.02 -3.24 -21.99
N GLU A 335 2.42 -2.95 -23.23
CA GLU A 335 2.79 -3.99 -24.20
C GLU A 335 4.05 -4.76 -23.77
N ALA A 336 5.05 -4.09 -23.19
CA ALA A 336 6.25 -4.73 -22.68
C ALA A 336 5.93 -5.66 -21.49
N VAL A 337 5.11 -5.21 -20.53
CA VAL A 337 4.62 -6.03 -19.43
C VAL A 337 3.88 -7.25 -19.95
N ARG A 338 2.95 -7.07 -20.88
CA ARG A 338 2.21 -8.19 -21.48
C ARG A 338 3.09 -9.18 -22.26
N ALA A 339 4.17 -8.69 -22.89
CA ALA A 339 5.12 -9.53 -23.61
C ALA A 339 6.05 -10.34 -22.68
N ALA A 340 6.20 -9.91 -21.44
CA ALA A 340 6.98 -10.64 -20.40
C ALA A 340 6.23 -11.87 -19.84
N ASP A 341 4.96 -12.05 -20.18
CA ASP A 341 4.17 -13.21 -19.81
C ASP A 341 4.66 -14.45 -20.60
N THR A 342 5.40 -15.33 -19.96
CA THR A 342 5.92 -16.55 -20.60
C THR A 342 4.88 -17.69 -20.65
N GLY A 343 3.75 -17.55 -19.96
CA GLY A 343 2.73 -18.59 -19.86
C GLY A 343 3.19 -19.86 -19.13
N GLU A 344 4.35 -19.83 -18.50
CA GLU A 344 4.86 -20.91 -17.66
C GLU A 344 4.37 -20.65 -16.22
N GLU A 345 3.58 -21.58 -15.68
CA GLU A 345 3.36 -21.63 -14.23
C GLU A 345 4.69 -21.98 -13.56
N ALA A 346 5.05 -21.29 -12.48
CA ALA A 346 6.25 -21.59 -11.70
C ALA A 346 6.18 -23.03 -11.18
N PRO A 347 7.32 -23.75 -11.17
CA PRO A 347 7.36 -25.18 -10.80
C PRO A 347 7.02 -25.45 -9.33
#